data_4cfbc39065101635e37d4fde46e336ce
#
_entry.id   4cfbc39065101635e37d4fde46e336ce
#
_cell.length_a   1.000
_cell.length_b   1.000
_cell.length_c   1.000
_cell.angle_alpha   90.00
_cell.angle_beta   90.00
_cell.angle_gamma   90.00
#
_symmetry.space_group_name_H-M   'P 1'
#
loop_
_entity.id
_entity.type
_entity.pdbx_description
1 polymer ?
#
loop_
_entity_poly.entity_id
_entity_poly.type
_entity_poly.pdbx_seq_one_letter_code
_entity_poly.pdbx_strand_id
1 'polypeptide(L)'
;MIYSQVPCRVAGTFTTNLVKAAPVLWDRDIVKNSDYAQAVVVNAGIANACTGQEGLDYCQKTADQAAKVLGIPASAVCVASTGVIGKQLPIDRIMAGVDALAPKLADGVEAGNAAAKAIMTTDTHEKEVAVTFEIGGKTVTIGGMCKGSGMIHPNMCTMLAFVTTDLAISKELLQEALSV
;
A
#
# COMPACT_ATOMS: atom_id res chain seq x y z
N MET A 1 -4.75 -5.07 4.78
CA MET A 1 -4.18 -5.65 3.54
C MET A 1 -5.15 -5.40 2.39
N ILE A 2 -4.62 -5.00 1.24
CA ILE A 2 -5.38 -4.85 -0.02
C ILE A 2 -4.90 -5.98 -0.92
N TYR A 3 -5.81 -6.63 -1.64
CA TYR A 3 -5.47 -7.74 -2.53
C TYR A 3 -6.35 -7.73 -3.78
N SER A 4 -5.74 -7.99 -4.92
CA SER A 4 -6.43 -8.24 -6.19
C SER A 4 -6.29 -9.70 -6.58
N GLN A 5 -7.39 -10.33 -6.96
CA GLN A 5 -7.39 -11.72 -7.46
C GLN A 5 -6.69 -11.87 -8.82
N VAL A 6 -6.45 -10.75 -9.51
CA VAL A 6 -5.75 -10.70 -10.80
C VAL A 6 -4.57 -9.75 -10.74
N PRO A 7 -3.52 -9.95 -11.56
CA PRO A 7 -2.42 -8.99 -11.70
C PRO A 7 -2.93 -7.62 -12.13
N CYS A 8 -2.52 -6.57 -11.41
CA CYS A 8 -2.91 -5.18 -11.66
C CYS A 8 -1.70 -4.35 -12.08
N ARG A 9 -1.87 -3.47 -13.06
CA ARG A 9 -0.86 -2.44 -13.32
C ARG A 9 -0.65 -1.60 -12.08
N VAL A 10 0.61 -1.23 -11.81
CA VAL A 10 0.97 -0.47 -10.62
C VAL A 10 1.71 0.81 -11.01
N ALA A 11 1.32 1.90 -10.37
CA ALA A 11 2.00 3.18 -10.41
C ALA A 11 2.22 3.70 -8.99
N GLY A 12 3.18 4.59 -8.79
CA GLY A 12 3.48 5.14 -7.48
C GLY A 12 4.18 6.48 -7.53
N THR A 13 3.84 7.33 -6.56
CA THR A 13 4.57 8.56 -6.25
C THR A 13 5.21 8.43 -4.88
N PHE A 14 6.43 8.95 -4.75
CA PHE A 14 7.25 8.72 -3.56
C PHE A 14 7.91 10.02 -3.14
N THR A 15 8.15 10.15 -1.84
CA THR A 15 8.87 11.30 -1.27
C THR A 15 10.22 11.51 -1.94
N THR A 16 10.58 12.79 -2.10
CA THR A 16 11.91 13.21 -2.56
C THR A 16 12.94 13.33 -1.42
N ASN A 17 12.56 13.09 -0.16
CA ASN A 17 13.46 13.11 0.98
C ASN A 17 14.68 12.22 0.74
N LEU A 18 15.85 12.67 1.20
CA LEU A 18 17.09 11.90 1.06
C LEU A 18 17.05 10.61 1.90
N VAL A 19 16.56 10.70 3.13
CA VAL A 19 16.38 9.54 4.00
C VAL A 19 15.02 8.92 3.72
N LYS A 20 15.04 7.82 2.99
CA LYS A 20 13.82 7.09 2.60
C LYS A 20 13.58 5.91 3.53
N ALA A 21 12.33 5.69 3.90
CA ALA A 21 11.91 4.52 4.63
C ALA A 21 12.11 3.24 3.78
N ALA A 22 12.35 2.11 4.43
CA ALA A 22 12.55 0.83 3.76
C ALA A 22 11.40 0.46 2.80
N PRO A 23 10.09 0.63 3.17
CA PRO A 23 8.99 0.40 2.24
C PRO A 23 9.03 1.29 0.99
N VAL A 24 9.48 2.54 1.13
CA VAL A 24 9.62 3.44 -0.04
C VAL A 24 10.64 2.90 -1.04
N LEU A 25 11.77 2.37 -0.57
CA LEU A 25 12.77 1.75 -1.44
C LEU A 25 12.24 0.47 -2.08
N TRP A 26 11.56 -0.37 -1.31
CA TRP A 26 10.94 -1.61 -1.75
C TRP A 26 9.89 -1.37 -2.85
N ASP A 27 8.93 -0.50 -2.57
CA ASP A 27 7.82 -0.24 -3.49
C ASP A 27 8.28 0.50 -4.76
N ARG A 28 9.28 1.38 -4.66
CA ARG A 28 9.90 2.03 -5.83
C ARG A 28 10.52 1.01 -6.78
N ASP A 29 11.15 -0.03 -6.25
CA ASP A 29 11.70 -1.10 -7.06
C ASP A 29 10.59 -1.87 -7.78
N ILE A 30 9.52 -2.23 -7.08
CA ILE A 30 8.35 -2.88 -7.68
C ILE A 30 7.72 -2.02 -8.78
N VAL A 31 7.43 -0.74 -8.49
CA VAL A 31 6.83 0.17 -9.47
C VAL A 31 7.71 0.33 -10.71
N LYS A 32 9.04 0.38 -10.53
CA LYS A 32 9.97 0.53 -11.65
C LYS A 32 10.14 -0.74 -12.47
N ASN A 33 10.33 -1.88 -11.81
CA ASN A 33 10.87 -3.09 -12.42
C ASN A 33 9.84 -4.21 -12.61
N SER A 34 8.66 -4.15 -11.95
CA SER A 34 7.61 -5.14 -12.10
C SER A 34 6.54 -4.69 -13.09
N ASP A 35 5.98 -5.63 -13.83
CA ASP A 35 4.87 -5.35 -14.74
C ASP A 35 3.54 -5.18 -14.01
N TYR A 36 3.43 -5.72 -12.80
CA TYR A 36 2.20 -5.74 -12.02
C TYR A 36 2.46 -5.86 -10.51
N ALA A 37 1.44 -5.54 -9.72
CA ALA A 37 1.33 -5.89 -8.31
C ALA A 37 -0.05 -6.51 -8.04
N GLN A 38 -0.20 -7.24 -6.93
CA GLN A 38 -1.48 -7.85 -6.55
C GLN A 38 -1.85 -7.61 -5.10
N ALA A 39 -0.89 -7.29 -4.24
CA ALA A 39 -1.17 -7.04 -2.84
C ALA A 39 -0.42 -5.83 -2.30
N VAL A 40 -1.02 -5.21 -1.27
CA VAL A 40 -0.36 -4.21 -0.41
C VAL A 40 -0.58 -4.61 1.04
N VAL A 41 0.50 -4.81 1.78
CA VAL A 41 0.45 -5.03 3.23
C VAL A 41 0.78 -3.74 3.93
N VAL A 42 -0.11 -3.29 4.81
CA VAL A 42 0.06 -2.03 5.55
C VAL A 42 0.01 -2.30 7.04
N ASN A 43 0.99 -1.79 7.78
CA ASN A 43 0.90 -1.72 9.24
C ASN A 43 0.85 -0.26 9.73
N ALA A 44 0.08 -0.04 10.79
CA ALA A 44 0.00 1.23 11.50
C ALA A 44 0.46 1.07 12.95
N GLY A 45 1.10 2.13 13.49
CA GLY A 45 1.61 2.19 14.86
C GLY A 45 3.14 2.30 14.94
N ILE A 46 3.88 1.58 14.10
CA ILE A 46 5.33 1.70 13.98
C ILE A 46 5.67 1.84 12.49
N ALA A 47 6.40 2.90 12.15
CA ALA A 47 6.93 3.12 10.81
C ALA A 47 8.20 2.28 10.61
N ASN A 48 8.37 1.72 9.43
CA ASN A 48 9.62 1.08 9.02
C ASN A 48 10.56 2.13 8.43
N ALA A 49 10.96 3.10 9.23
CA ALA A 49 11.79 4.23 8.82
C ALA A 49 12.95 4.42 9.79
N CYS A 50 14.12 4.74 9.26
CA CYS A 50 15.39 4.81 10.01
C CYS A 50 15.76 3.47 10.67
N THR A 51 15.47 2.36 10.03
CA THR A 51 15.60 0.98 10.53
C THR A 51 16.77 0.22 9.89
N GLY A 52 17.52 0.88 9.00
CA GLY A 52 18.69 0.30 8.34
C GLY A 52 18.38 -0.90 7.45
N GLN A 53 19.34 -1.80 7.30
CA GLN A 53 19.21 -3.02 6.48
C GLN A 53 18.11 -3.94 7.01
N GLU A 54 17.99 -4.06 8.33
CA GLU A 54 16.96 -4.88 8.96
C GLU A 54 15.54 -4.45 8.52
N GLY A 55 15.34 -3.15 8.30
CA GLY A 55 14.06 -2.64 7.77
C GLY A 55 13.73 -3.15 6.36
N LEU A 56 14.74 -3.27 5.49
CA LEU A 56 14.58 -3.87 4.16
C LEU A 56 14.30 -5.38 4.26
N ASP A 57 15.02 -6.06 5.14
CA ASP A 57 14.80 -7.49 5.41
C ASP A 57 13.37 -7.75 5.93
N TYR A 58 12.82 -6.81 6.69
CA TYR A 58 11.42 -6.87 7.16
C TYR A 58 10.40 -6.61 6.05
N CYS A 59 10.70 -5.77 5.06
CA CYS A 59 9.89 -5.66 3.85
C CYS A 59 9.85 -6.99 3.11
N GLN A 60 11.01 -7.62 2.90
CA GLN A 60 11.09 -8.93 2.25
C GLN A 60 10.29 -9.99 3.01
N LYS A 61 10.49 -10.12 4.33
CA LYS A 61 9.75 -11.10 5.16
C LYS A 61 8.24 -10.88 5.10
N THR A 62 7.80 -9.62 5.12
CA THR A 62 6.38 -9.28 5.01
C THR A 62 5.81 -9.67 3.65
N ALA A 63 6.55 -9.37 2.58
CA ALA A 63 6.17 -9.72 1.22
C ALA A 63 6.15 -11.25 1.01
N ASP A 64 7.15 -11.96 1.52
CA ASP A 64 7.22 -13.42 1.44
C ASP A 64 6.05 -14.10 2.16
N GLN A 65 5.70 -13.60 3.36
CA GLN A 65 4.56 -14.13 4.10
C GLN A 65 3.24 -13.88 3.38
N ALA A 66 3.02 -12.68 2.84
CA ALA A 66 1.83 -12.35 2.06
C ALA A 66 1.78 -13.20 0.77
N ALA A 67 2.89 -13.31 0.07
CA ALA A 67 3.02 -14.15 -1.13
C ALA A 67 2.62 -15.60 -0.87
N LYS A 68 3.11 -16.16 0.24
CA LYS A 68 2.81 -17.54 0.67
C LYS A 68 1.32 -17.76 0.91
N VAL A 69 0.67 -16.88 1.66
CA VAL A 69 -0.75 -17.06 2.04
C VAL A 69 -1.72 -16.72 0.92
N LEU A 70 -1.31 -15.86 -0.03
CA LEU A 70 -2.12 -15.44 -1.17
C LEU A 70 -1.86 -16.26 -2.43
N GLY A 71 -0.78 -17.06 -2.46
CA GLY A 71 -0.41 -17.84 -3.64
C GLY A 71 0.11 -16.99 -4.80
N ILE A 72 0.79 -15.87 -4.52
CA ILE A 72 1.33 -14.91 -5.51
C ILE A 72 2.85 -14.75 -5.34
N PRO A 73 3.58 -14.20 -6.32
CA PRO A 73 5.01 -13.91 -6.12
C PRO A 73 5.23 -12.76 -5.13
N ALA A 74 6.30 -12.81 -4.34
CA ALA A 74 6.67 -11.73 -3.42
C ALA A 74 6.95 -10.41 -4.14
N SER A 75 7.44 -10.45 -5.37
CA SER A 75 7.64 -9.28 -6.25
C SER A 75 6.33 -8.58 -6.66
N ALA A 76 5.17 -9.19 -6.39
CA ALA A 76 3.85 -8.58 -6.61
C ALA A 76 3.24 -8.00 -5.32
N VAL A 77 4.01 -7.92 -4.22
CA VAL A 77 3.55 -7.44 -2.91
C VAL A 77 4.24 -6.14 -2.54
N CYS A 78 3.50 -5.06 -2.51
CA CYS A 78 3.91 -3.78 -1.94
C CYS A 78 3.76 -3.80 -0.41
N VAL A 79 4.58 -3.00 0.28
CA VAL A 79 4.61 -2.93 1.74
C VAL A 79 4.59 -1.49 2.20
N ALA A 80 3.73 -1.13 3.14
CA ALA A 80 3.69 0.21 3.70
C ALA A 80 3.65 0.17 5.24
N SER A 81 4.30 1.12 5.87
CA SER A 81 4.37 1.21 7.33
C SER A 81 4.24 2.66 7.78
N THR A 82 3.51 2.90 8.85
CA THR A 82 3.31 4.25 9.41
C THR A 82 3.25 4.21 10.92
N GLY A 83 3.67 5.30 11.58
CA GLY A 83 3.66 5.46 13.03
C GLY A 83 4.99 5.95 13.59
N VAL A 84 5.41 5.42 14.72
CA VAL A 84 6.66 5.81 15.40
C VAL A 84 7.87 5.45 14.55
N ILE A 85 8.79 6.41 14.36
CA ILE A 85 10.02 6.29 13.57
C ILE A 85 11.18 5.87 14.46
N GLY A 86 12.14 5.13 13.91
CA GLY A 86 13.38 4.73 14.59
C GLY A 86 13.23 3.58 15.58
N LYS A 87 12.08 2.91 15.58
CA LYS A 87 11.83 1.68 16.32
C LYS A 87 11.69 0.52 15.35
N GLN A 88 12.35 -0.61 15.64
CA GLN A 88 12.24 -1.80 14.82
C GLN A 88 10.82 -2.38 14.86
N LEU A 89 10.36 -2.88 13.72
CA LEU A 89 9.06 -3.51 13.61
C LEU A 89 9.03 -4.82 14.41
N PRO A 90 7.93 -5.12 15.10
CA PRO A 90 7.71 -6.45 15.67
C PRO A 90 7.33 -7.44 14.54
N ILE A 91 8.32 -7.86 13.75
CA ILE A 91 8.09 -8.60 12.50
C ILE A 91 7.23 -9.86 12.68
N ASP A 92 7.40 -10.58 13.79
CA ASP A 92 6.61 -11.78 14.06
C ASP A 92 5.11 -11.45 14.20
N ARG A 93 4.78 -10.29 14.77
CA ARG A 93 3.40 -9.81 14.85
C ARG A 93 2.85 -9.39 13.50
N ILE A 94 3.69 -8.80 12.65
CA ILE A 94 3.31 -8.44 11.28
C ILE A 94 2.98 -9.72 10.49
N MET A 95 3.85 -10.73 10.55
CA MET A 95 3.65 -12.00 9.87
C MET A 95 2.38 -12.71 10.36
N ALA A 96 2.19 -12.80 11.69
CA ALA A 96 0.96 -13.36 12.26
C ALA A 96 -0.29 -12.57 11.86
N GLY A 97 -0.17 -11.25 11.72
CA GLY A 97 -1.24 -10.38 11.22
C GLY A 97 -1.59 -10.68 9.76
N VAL A 98 -0.60 -10.91 8.91
CA VAL A 98 -0.82 -11.33 7.51
C VAL A 98 -1.56 -12.65 7.44
N ASP A 99 -1.15 -13.65 8.23
CA ASP A 99 -1.83 -14.96 8.31
C ASP A 99 -3.28 -14.82 8.75
N ALA A 100 -3.54 -13.96 9.74
CA ALA A 100 -4.88 -13.74 10.27
C ALA A 100 -5.80 -12.95 9.32
N LEU A 101 -5.21 -12.08 8.47
CA LEU A 101 -5.97 -11.25 7.53
C LEU A 101 -6.32 -11.98 6.23
N ALA A 102 -5.47 -12.89 5.74
CA ALA A 102 -5.69 -13.56 4.46
C ALA A 102 -7.08 -14.23 4.37
N PRO A 103 -7.55 -15.01 5.35
CA PRO A 103 -8.88 -15.64 5.29
C PRO A 103 -10.04 -14.64 5.51
N LYS A 104 -9.75 -13.39 5.89
CA LYS A 104 -10.76 -12.35 6.15
C LYS A 104 -10.85 -11.32 5.03
N LEU A 105 -10.09 -11.51 3.95
CA LEU A 105 -10.20 -10.65 2.79
C LEU A 105 -11.62 -10.72 2.21
N ALA A 106 -12.22 -9.56 2.00
CA ALA A 106 -13.55 -9.41 1.45
C ALA A 106 -13.61 -8.16 0.58
N ASP A 107 -14.58 -8.09 -0.28
CA ASP A 107 -14.92 -6.91 -1.07
C ASP A 107 -16.04 -6.09 -0.40
N GLY A 108 -16.34 -4.93 -0.99
CA GLY A 108 -17.44 -4.08 -0.58
C GLY A 108 -17.06 -2.96 0.39
N VAL A 109 -18.05 -2.11 0.65
CA VAL A 109 -17.88 -0.86 1.41
C VAL A 109 -17.40 -1.11 2.84
N GLU A 110 -17.93 -2.13 3.51
CA GLU A 110 -17.56 -2.45 4.90
C GLU A 110 -16.09 -2.88 5.00
N ALA A 111 -15.62 -3.70 4.06
CA ALA A 111 -14.22 -4.12 4.01
C ALA A 111 -13.29 -2.94 3.70
N GLY A 112 -13.69 -2.05 2.77
CA GLY A 112 -12.98 -0.80 2.47
C GLY A 112 -12.87 0.10 3.69
N ASN A 113 -13.98 0.36 4.38
CA ASN A 113 -14.02 1.18 5.60
C ASN A 113 -13.15 0.58 6.73
N ALA A 114 -13.22 -0.73 6.93
CA ALA A 114 -12.35 -1.40 7.91
C ALA A 114 -10.86 -1.24 7.57
N ALA A 115 -10.49 -1.31 6.30
CA ALA A 115 -9.12 -1.08 5.85
C ALA A 115 -8.69 0.39 6.04
N ALA A 116 -9.56 1.36 5.70
CA ALA A 116 -9.30 2.78 5.90
C ALA A 116 -9.10 3.13 7.38
N LYS A 117 -9.89 2.56 8.27
CA LYS A 117 -9.73 2.71 9.73
C LYS A 117 -8.43 2.07 10.23
N ALA A 118 -8.06 0.90 9.70
CA ALA A 118 -6.89 0.15 10.15
C ALA A 118 -5.55 0.84 9.84
N ILE A 119 -5.49 1.74 8.86
CA ILE A 119 -4.26 2.48 8.50
C ILE A 119 -4.09 3.80 9.27
N MET A 120 -5.10 4.22 10.02
CA MET A 120 -5.05 5.47 10.81
C MET A 120 -4.00 5.40 11.92
N THR A 121 -3.44 6.56 12.27
CA THR A 121 -2.59 6.75 13.45
C THR A 121 -3.12 7.91 14.30
N THR A 122 -2.81 9.15 13.91
CA THR A 122 -3.29 10.39 14.57
C THR A 122 -4.49 11.00 13.85
N ASP A 123 -4.99 10.35 12.83
CA ASP A 123 -6.18 10.77 12.09
C ASP A 123 -7.41 10.74 13.01
N THR A 124 -8.28 11.74 12.89
CA THR A 124 -9.50 11.86 13.68
C THR A 124 -10.69 11.11 13.06
N HIS A 125 -10.59 10.82 11.77
CA HIS A 125 -11.60 10.06 11.00
C HIS A 125 -10.91 9.38 9.81
N GLU A 126 -11.53 8.34 9.32
CA GLU A 126 -11.13 7.64 8.10
C GLU A 126 -11.37 8.51 6.87
N LYS A 127 -10.51 8.33 5.87
CA LYS A 127 -10.59 9.02 4.59
C LYS A 127 -10.68 7.98 3.50
N GLU A 128 -11.85 7.85 2.94
CA GLU A 128 -12.12 6.94 1.83
C GLU A 128 -13.11 7.59 0.86
N VAL A 129 -12.99 7.22 -0.41
CA VAL A 129 -13.89 7.70 -1.47
C VAL A 129 -13.96 6.68 -2.58
N ALA A 130 -15.12 6.57 -3.22
CA ALA A 130 -15.26 5.88 -4.48
C ALA A 130 -16.08 6.74 -5.45
N VAL A 131 -15.68 6.72 -6.71
CA VAL A 131 -16.37 7.42 -7.80
C VAL A 131 -16.52 6.50 -9.00
N THR A 132 -17.59 6.69 -9.75
CA THR A 132 -17.82 6.01 -11.03
C THR A 132 -17.92 7.04 -12.15
N PHE A 133 -17.47 6.67 -13.33
CA PHE A 133 -17.59 7.49 -14.53
C PHE A 133 -17.66 6.61 -15.79
N GLU A 134 -18.09 7.20 -16.90
CA GLU A 134 -18.17 6.51 -18.16
C GLU A 134 -16.96 6.83 -19.04
N ILE A 135 -16.33 5.79 -19.59
CA ILE A 135 -15.25 5.91 -20.58
C ILE A 135 -15.39 4.83 -21.66
N GLY A 136 -15.43 5.24 -22.92
CA GLY A 136 -15.59 4.29 -24.03
C GLY A 136 -16.89 3.47 -23.95
N GLY A 137 -17.96 4.00 -23.37
CA GLY A 137 -19.24 3.33 -23.18
C GLY A 137 -19.23 2.24 -22.09
N LYS A 138 -18.24 2.27 -21.18
CA LYS A 138 -18.15 1.38 -20.02
C LYS A 138 -18.08 2.18 -18.75
N THR A 139 -18.79 1.75 -17.72
CA THR A 139 -18.67 2.30 -16.38
C THR A 139 -17.36 1.84 -15.75
N VAL A 140 -16.59 2.76 -15.23
CA VAL A 140 -15.34 2.53 -14.51
C VAL A 140 -15.48 3.05 -13.09
N THR A 141 -14.92 2.32 -12.14
CA THR A 141 -14.86 2.71 -10.73
C THR A 141 -13.43 3.03 -10.32
N ILE A 142 -13.25 4.09 -9.56
CA ILE A 142 -12.04 4.40 -8.82
C ILE A 142 -12.40 4.45 -7.35
N GLY A 143 -11.73 3.64 -6.55
CA GLY A 143 -11.84 3.64 -5.09
C GLY A 143 -10.50 3.98 -4.45
N GLY A 144 -10.54 4.71 -3.35
CA GLY A 144 -9.31 5.07 -2.66
C GLY A 144 -9.49 5.27 -1.16
N MET A 145 -8.42 5.05 -0.42
CA MET A 145 -8.30 5.40 0.97
C MET A 145 -6.96 6.06 1.25
N CYS A 146 -6.93 6.97 2.21
CA CYS A 146 -5.67 7.58 2.63
C CYS A 146 -5.64 7.85 4.13
N LYS A 147 -4.42 8.04 4.64
CA LYS A 147 -4.16 8.49 6.00
C LYS A 147 -3.10 9.58 6.00
N GLY A 148 -3.17 10.43 6.98
CA GLY A 148 -2.22 11.50 7.27
C GLY A 148 -2.90 12.67 7.93
N SER A 149 -2.35 13.16 9.03
CA SER A 149 -2.85 14.33 9.75
C SER A 149 -1.72 15.15 10.38
N GLY A 150 -0.76 14.52 11.04
CA GLY A 150 0.28 15.20 11.82
C GLY A 150 1.62 15.37 11.10
N MET A 151 2.08 14.39 10.34
CA MET A 151 3.41 14.37 9.73
C MET A 151 3.30 14.18 8.21
N ILE A 152 3.01 15.26 7.50
CA ILE A 152 2.81 15.27 6.04
C ILE A 152 3.73 16.26 5.31
N HIS A 153 4.48 17.08 6.02
CA HIS A 153 5.43 18.03 5.48
C HIS A 153 6.87 17.69 5.94
N PRO A 154 7.89 17.77 5.05
CA PRO A 154 7.81 18.04 3.62
C PRO A 154 7.48 16.76 2.82
N ASN A 155 6.99 16.97 1.59
CA ASN A 155 6.87 15.94 0.55
C ASN A 155 6.23 14.61 1.03
N MET A 156 4.97 14.66 1.44
CA MET A 156 4.14 13.53 1.87
C MET A 156 4.58 12.84 3.17
N CYS A 157 5.81 12.96 3.59
CA CYS A 157 6.39 12.38 4.80
C CYS A 157 5.81 11.01 5.19
N THR A 158 4.80 10.94 6.10
CA THR A 158 4.11 9.70 6.50
C THR A 158 2.68 9.61 5.97
N MET A 159 2.34 10.38 4.95
CA MET A 159 1.06 10.24 4.27
C MET A 159 1.10 8.96 3.41
N LEU A 160 0.07 8.15 3.53
CA LEU A 160 -0.15 6.98 2.69
C LEU A 160 -1.49 7.14 1.96
N ALA A 161 -1.50 6.87 0.67
CA ALA A 161 -2.71 6.82 -0.15
C ALA A 161 -2.68 5.57 -1.02
N PHE A 162 -3.80 4.88 -1.10
CA PHE A 162 -3.99 3.69 -1.91
C PHE A 162 -5.22 3.92 -2.77
N VAL A 163 -5.03 3.80 -4.09
CA VAL A 163 -6.09 3.98 -5.08
C VAL A 163 -6.17 2.72 -5.92
N THR A 164 -7.36 2.24 -6.16
CA THR A 164 -7.66 1.08 -7.01
C THR A 164 -8.67 1.46 -8.08
N THR A 165 -8.57 0.82 -9.24
CA THR A 165 -9.53 1.00 -10.33
C THR A 165 -9.67 -0.29 -11.13
N ASP A 166 -10.83 -0.49 -11.74
CA ASP A 166 -11.12 -1.53 -12.73
C ASP A 166 -10.86 -1.09 -14.16
N LEU A 167 -10.30 0.13 -14.35
CA LEU A 167 -9.93 0.64 -15.66
C LEU A 167 -8.79 -0.18 -16.28
N ALA A 168 -9.00 -0.70 -17.48
CA ALA A 168 -7.95 -1.28 -18.29
C ALA A 168 -7.06 -0.17 -18.87
N ILE A 169 -5.92 0.10 -18.22
CA ILE A 169 -4.98 1.17 -18.55
C ILE A 169 -3.56 0.62 -18.63
N SER A 170 -2.70 1.19 -19.50
CA SER A 170 -1.28 0.83 -19.51
C SER A 170 -0.55 1.38 -18.29
N LYS A 171 0.59 0.79 -17.94
CA LYS A 171 1.41 1.23 -16.81
C LYS A 171 1.87 2.68 -16.97
N GLU A 172 2.25 3.06 -18.19
CA GLU A 172 2.73 4.39 -18.54
C GLU A 172 1.65 5.45 -18.33
N LEU A 173 0.45 5.20 -18.89
CA LEU A 173 -0.69 6.11 -18.73
C LEU A 173 -1.17 6.19 -17.28
N LEU A 174 -1.13 5.06 -16.55
CA LEU A 174 -1.48 5.06 -15.12
C LEU A 174 -0.50 5.93 -14.31
N GLN A 175 0.81 5.81 -14.61
CA GLN A 175 1.83 6.65 -13.95
C GLN A 175 1.69 8.11 -14.34
N GLU A 176 1.41 8.43 -15.60
CA GLU A 176 1.15 9.78 -16.08
C GLU A 176 -0.05 10.40 -15.34
N ALA A 177 -1.19 9.69 -15.31
CA ALA A 177 -2.40 10.13 -14.61
C ALA A 177 -2.17 10.36 -13.12
N LEU A 178 -1.31 9.56 -12.48
CA LEU A 178 -0.98 9.73 -11.05
C LEU A 178 -0.03 10.92 -10.81
N SER A 179 0.70 11.39 -11.82
CA SER A 179 1.74 12.42 -11.69
C SER A 179 1.24 13.84 -12.00
N VAL A 180 -0.01 14.00 -12.45
CA VAL A 180 -0.69 15.28 -12.69
C VAL A 180 -1.19 15.86 -11.39
#